data_1063657452a22a164f1a69ef07ebda50
#
_entry.id   1063657452a22a164f1a69ef07ebda50
#
_cell.length_a   1.000
_cell.length_b   1.000
_cell.length_c   1.000
_cell.angle_alpha   90.00
_cell.angle_beta   90.00
_cell.angle_gamma   90.00
#
_symmetry.space_group_name_H-M   'P 1'
#
loop_
_entity.id
_entity.type
_entity.pdbx_description
1 polymer ?
#
loop_
_entity_poly.entity_id
_entity_poly.type
_entity_poly.pdbx_seq_one_letter_code
_entity_poly.pdbx_strand_id
1 'polypeptide(L)'
;MYKRQGNSIIYAEENIQPAYFIPIAFYKSIDHTLTKGLSLENQNSQVFLNFSSRNINHLHLFTSVYADDISFSRFLPSVAQKNPISYKLGACLTNFPIQNLSLIGEFTRTNIITYKHSIPALTWASNNYNLGSYLGDNSQEIYLALAYKPIRGFDLKLSYVDAKHGNEFNYIRREANGVDATKIFLAQPQLGEISWSNKTIGLNAQYEVFNNAYAIINIENSDIRGYNLKSTPIAGDSSEDLLDAQGYLDLFSPKYLQGQHTTVTVGFSIGF
;
A
#
# COMPACT_ATOMS: atom_id res chain seq x y z
N MET A 1 -5.91 -10.79 -22.04
CA MET A 1 -6.47 -9.79 -21.10
C MET A 1 -7.16 -10.54 -19.98
N TYR A 2 -6.85 -10.20 -18.75
CA TYR A 2 -7.39 -10.86 -17.56
C TYR A 2 -7.97 -9.81 -16.61
N LYS A 3 -9.20 -10.05 -16.12
CA LYS A 3 -9.86 -9.19 -15.14
C LYS A 3 -10.29 -10.05 -13.96
N ARG A 4 -10.05 -9.57 -12.76
CA ARG A 4 -10.63 -10.10 -11.52
C ARG A 4 -11.34 -8.99 -10.78
N GLN A 5 -12.53 -9.28 -10.31
CA GLN A 5 -13.26 -8.46 -9.35
C GLN A 5 -13.48 -9.32 -8.12
N GLY A 6 -13.30 -8.73 -6.96
CA GLY A 6 -13.58 -9.35 -5.68
C GLY A 6 -14.26 -8.35 -4.76
N ASN A 7 -15.01 -8.91 -3.82
CA ASN A 7 -15.59 -8.16 -2.72
C ASN A 7 -15.11 -8.81 -1.42
N SER A 8 -14.98 -8.00 -0.39
CA SER A 8 -14.70 -8.48 0.96
C SER A 8 -15.56 -7.73 1.95
N ILE A 9 -15.75 -8.31 3.12
CA ILE A 9 -16.49 -7.68 4.20
C ILE A 9 -15.81 -7.98 5.53
N ILE A 10 -15.78 -7.00 6.40
CA ILE A 10 -15.35 -7.13 7.79
C ILE A 10 -16.58 -6.95 8.67
N TYR A 11 -16.65 -7.75 9.72
CA TYR A 11 -17.68 -7.69 10.74
C TYR A 11 -17.08 -7.41 12.11
N ALA A 12 -17.77 -6.64 12.90
CA ALA A 12 -17.44 -6.43 14.30
C ALA A 12 -18.67 -6.72 15.16
N GLU A 13 -18.52 -7.62 16.14
CA GLU A 13 -19.53 -7.92 17.16
C GLU A 13 -20.90 -8.40 16.62
N GLU A 14 -20.95 -8.87 15.36
CA GLU A 14 -22.17 -9.36 14.71
C GLU A 14 -21.97 -10.70 14.03
N ASN A 15 -23.07 -11.44 13.82
CA ASN A 15 -23.06 -12.68 13.05
C ASN A 15 -23.03 -12.39 11.55
N ILE A 16 -22.37 -13.28 10.79
CA ILE A 16 -22.33 -13.21 9.33
C ILE A 16 -23.75 -13.28 8.77
N GLN A 17 -24.13 -12.28 7.98
CA GLN A 17 -25.43 -12.26 7.31
C GLN A 17 -25.46 -13.25 6.14
N PRO A 18 -26.51 -14.11 6.04
CA PRO A 18 -26.60 -15.13 4.98
C PRO A 18 -26.54 -14.57 3.55
N ALA A 19 -26.94 -13.30 3.35
CA ALA A 19 -26.90 -12.65 2.05
C ALA A 19 -25.48 -12.59 1.44
N TYR A 20 -24.43 -12.58 2.27
CA TYR A 20 -23.05 -12.56 1.80
C TYR A 20 -22.51 -13.93 1.35
N PHE A 21 -23.25 -15.02 1.59
CA PHE A 21 -22.91 -16.33 1.03
C PHE A 21 -23.30 -16.50 -0.44
N ILE A 22 -23.98 -15.52 -1.03
CA ILE A 22 -24.33 -15.53 -2.45
C ILE A 22 -23.08 -15.15 -3.27
N PRO A 23 -22.44 -16.09 -4.01
CA PRO A 23 -21.10 -15.87 -4.59
C PRO A 23 -21.05 -14.82 -5.72
N ILE A 24 -22.20 -14.47 -6.29
CA ILE A 24 -22.33 -13.44 -7.35
C ILE A 24 -22.84 -12.11 -6.82
N ALA A 25 -23.11 -12.01 -5.52
CA ALA A 25 -23.65 -10.80 -4.93
C ALA A 25 -22.58 -9.70 -4.84
N PHE A 26 -23.00 -8.47 -5.04
CA PHE A 26 -22.17 -7.30 -4.83
C PHE A 26 -22.32 -6.83 -3.37
N TYR A 27 -21.34 -7.12 -2.55
CA TYR A 27 -21.41 -6.92 -1.08
C TYR A 27 -21.71 -5.48 -0.67
N LYS A 28 -21.18 -4.49 -1.39
CA LYS A 28 -21.47 -3.08 -1.09
C LYS A 28 -22.95 -2.73 -1.23
N SER A 29 -23.67 -3.35 -2.17
CA SER A 29 -25.12 -3.16 -2.30
C SER A 29 -25.88 -3.81 -1.15
N ILE A 30 -25.46 -4.99 -0.70
CA ILE A 30 -26.05 -5.69 0.45
C ILE A 30 -25.82 -4.86 1.71
N ASP A 31 -24.57 -4.46 1.97
CA ASP A 31 -24.15 -3.62 3.08
C ASP A 31 -25.00 -2.35 3.18
N HIS A 32 -25.12 -1.60 2.08
CA HIS A 32 -25.92 -0.39 2.03
C HIS A 32 -27.41 -0.64 2.30
N THR A 33 -27.96 -1.79 1.85
CA THR A 33 -29.35 -2.17 2.09
C THR A 33 -29.59 -2.55 3.55
N LEU A 34 -28.66 -3.31 4.15
CA LEU A 34 -28.74 -3.74 5.53
C LEU A 34 -28.58 -2.54 6.48
N THR A 35 -27.62 -1.66 6.23
CA THR A 35 -27.39 -0.45 7.04
C THR A 35 -28.62 0.45 7.01
N LYS A 36 -29.21 0.72 5.84
CA LYS A 36 -30.41 1.56 5.74
C LYS A 36 -31.68 0.91 6.27
N GLY A 37 -31.85 -0.39 6.04
CA GLY A 37 -33.08 -1.11 6.37
C GLY A 37 -33.13 -1.63 7.81
N LEU A 38 -32.01 -2.04 8.36
CA LEU A 38 -31.90 -2.70 9.66
C LEU A 38 -31.04 -1.95 10.66
N SER A 39 -30.47 -0.77 10.30
CA SER A 39 -29.52 0.00 11.12
C SER A 39 -28.33 -0.82 11.62
N LEU A 40 -27.86 -1.77 10.80
CA LEU A 40 -26.67 -2.58 11.10
C LEU A 40 -25.44 -1.79 10.65
N GLU A 41 -24.69 -1.25 11.61
CA GLU A 41 -23.51 -0.41 11.34
C GLU A 41 -22.18 -1.15 11.55
N ASN A 42 -22.21 -2.39 12.08
CA ASN A 42 -21.03 -3.15 12.48
C ASN A 42 -20.44 -3.99 11.34
N GLN A 43 -20.51 -3.49 10.11
CA GLN A 43 -19.94 -4.15 8.94
C GLN A 43 -19.31 -3.12 8.00
N ASN A 44 -18.23 -3.51 7.33
CA ASN A 44 -17.55 -2.70 6.33
C ASN A 44 -17.24 -3.54 5.10
N SER A 45 -17.74 -3.14 3.93
CA SER A 45 -17.57 -3.86 2.67
C SER A 45 -16.62 -3.14 1.72
N GLN A 46 -15.68 -3.88 1.13
CA GLN A 46 -14.69 -3.35 0.20
C GLN A 46 -14.78 -4.01 -1.17
N VAL A 47 -14.31 -3.29 -2.18
CA VAL A 47 -14.28 -3.73 -3.57
C VAL A 47 -12.86 -3.75 -4.08
N PHE A 48 -12.51 -4.83 -4.78
CA PHE A 48 -11.21 -5.00 -5.44
C PHE A 48 -11.41 -5.16 -6.93
N LEU A 49 -10.57 -4.52 -7.72
CA LEU A 49 -10.50 -4.69 -9.16
C LEU A 49 -9.04 -4.91 -9.55
N ASN A 50 -8.78 -6.02 -10.24
CA ASN A 50 -7.48 -6.30 -10.83
C ASN A 50 -7.62 -6.44 -12.35
N PHE A 51 -6.71 -5.81 -13.06
CA PHE A 51 -6.63 -5.88 -14.51
C PHE A 51 -5.21 -6.24 -14.91
N SER A 52 -5.07 -7.14 -15.89
CA SER A 52 -3.80 -7.56 -16.45
C SER A 52 -3.93 -7.78 -17.94
N SER A 53 -3.01 -7.21 -18.73
CA SER A 53 -3.00 -7.32 -20.19
C SER A 53 -1.59 -7.63 -20.70
N ARG A 54 -1.50 -8.62 -21.60
CA ARG A 54 -0.30 -9.00 -22.36
C ARG A 54 -0.59 -9.01 -23.86
N ASN A 55 -1.50 -8.15 -24.32
CA ASN A 55 -1.92 -8.11 -25.72
C ASN A 55 -0.87 -7.47 -26.65
N ILE A 56 0.09 -6.75 -26.07
CA ILE A 56 1.21 -6.13 -26.80
C ILE A 56 2.43 -7.00 -26.56
N ASN A 57 3.13 -7.36 -27.62
CA ASN A 57 4.36 -8.15 -27.53
C ASN A 57 5.36 -7.46 -26.60
N HIS A 58 6.00 -8.26 -25.75
CA HIS A 58 6.99 -7.82 -24.78
C HIS A 58 6.44 -6.92 -23.64
N LEU A 59 5.17 -6.51 -23.67
CA LEU A 59 4.60 -5.60 -22.68
C LEU A 59 3.49 -6.28 -21.87
N HIS A 60 3.69 -6.29 -20.54
CA HIS A 60 2.67 -6.66 -19.56
C HIS A 60 2.25 -5.41 -18.78
N LEU A 61 1.01 -5.01 -18.92
CA LEU A 61 0.37 -3.95 -18.14
C LEU A 61 -0.52 -4.57 -17.07
N PHE A 62 -0.45 -4.03 -15.87
CA PHE A 62 -1.30 -4.48 -14.77
C PHE A 62 -1.72 -3.32 -13.87
N THR A 63 -2.89 -3.46 -13.27
CA THR A 63 -3.39 -2.53 -12.26
C THR A 63 -4.20 -3.27 -11.21
N SER A 64 -4.12 -2.80 -9.98
CA SER A 64 -4.96 -3.22 -8.88
C SER A 64 -5.59 -1.97 -8.27
N VAL A 65 -6.89 -2.02 -8.01
CA VAL A 65 -7.63 -0.96 -7.34
C VAL A 65 -8.36 -1.56 -6.16
N TYR A 66 -8.27 -0.91 -5.03
CA TYR A 66 -9.04 -1.17 -3.82
C TYR A 66 -9.85 0.09 -3.50
N ALA A 67 -11.10 -0.09 -3.13
CA ALA A 67 -11.96 1.00 -2.72
C ALA A 67 -12.86 0.56 -1.55
N ASP A 68 -12.88 1.36 -0.51
CA ASP A 68 -13.77 1.18 0.63
C ASP A 68 -15.12 1.84 0.35
N ASP A 69 -15.14 3.15 0.15
CA ASP A 69 -16.33 3.90 -0.18
C ASP A 69 -16.11 4.75 -1.45
N ILE A 70 -17.02 4.66 -2.41
CA ILE A 70 -16.95 5.43 -3.65
C ILE A 70 -18.16 6.34 -3.76
N SER A 71 -17.91 7.65 -3.79
CA SER A 71 -18.90 8.65 -4.16
C SER A 71 -18.53 9.29 -5.49
N PHE A 72 -19.43 9.22 -6.48
CA PHE A 72 -19.19 9.82 -7.79
C PHE A 72 -19.02 11.35 -7.74
N SER A 73 -19.67 12.02 -6.79
CA SER A 73 -19.48 13.45 -6.58
C SER A 73 -18.05 13.84 -6.20
N ARG A 74 -17.32 12.96 -5.50
CA ARG A 74 -15.92 13.18 -5.10
C ARG A 74 -14.90 13.10 -6.24
N PHE A 75 -15.33 12.71 -7.46
CA PHE A 75 -14.51 12.81 -8.66
C PHE A 75 -14.60 14.20 -9.33
N LEU A 76 -15.54 15.03 -8.93
CA LEU A 76 -15.67 16.38 -9.46
C LEU A 76 -14.57 17.30 -8.89
N PRO A 77 -13.94 18.16 -9.70
CA PRO A 77 -12.92 19.10 -9.23
C PRO A 77 -13.39 20.07 -8.14
N SER A 78 -14.70 20.36 -8.10
CA SER A 78 -15.32 21.27 -7.12
C SER A 78 -15.44 20.66 -5.73
N VAL A 79 -15.28 19.34 -5.58
CA VAL A 79 -15.40 18.65 -4.29
C VAL A 79 -14.00 18.44 -3.70
N ALA A 80 -13.76 19.03 -2.53
CA ALA A 80 -12.47 18.91 -1.84
C ALA A 80 -12.21 17.48 -1.35
N GLN A 81 -13.26 16.78 -0.90
CA GLN A 81 -13.15 15.41 -0.39
C GLN A 81 -12.77 14.42 -1.50
N LYS A 82 -11.83 13.52 -1.21
CA LYS A 82 -11.39 12.46 -2.13
C LYS A 82 -11.96 11.11 -1.71
N ASN A 83 -12.15 10.22 -2.70
CA ASN A 83 -12.56 8.85 -2.42
C ASN A 83 -11.43 8.08 -1.70
N PRO A 84 -11.75 7.23 -0.70
CA PRO A 84 -10.81 6.31 -0.07
C PRO A 84 -10.47 5.17 -1.04
N ILE A 85 -9.45 5.38 -1.85
CA ILE A 85 -9.01 4.47 -2.90
C ILE A 85 -7.51 4.23 -2.78
N SER A 86 -7.11 2.97 -2.88
CA SER A 86 -5.73 2.56 -3.13
C SER A 86 -5.61 1.97 -4.52
N TYR A 87 -4.57 2.32 -5.24
CA TYR A 87 -4.31 1.75 -6.55
C TYR A 87 -2.83 1.53 -6.81
N LYS A 88 -2.54 0.46 -7.57
CA LYS A 88 -1.24 0.16 -8.13
C LYS A 88 -1.37 0.13 -9.65
N LEU A 89 -0.49 0.82 -10.35
CA LEU A 89 -0.31 0.77 -11.78
C LEU A 89 1.07 0.20 -12.06
N GLY A 90 1.17 -0.76 -12.98
CA GLY A 90 2.44 -1.35 -13.30
C GLY A 90 2.58 -1.72 -14.78
N ALA A 91 3.83 -1.68 -15.23
CA ALA A 91 4.25 -2.12 -16.54
C ALA A 91 5.52 -2.96 -16.43
N CYS A 92 5.57 -4.05 -17.19
CA CYS A 92 6.77 -4.86 -17.33
C CYS A 92 7.06 -5.06 -18.83
N LEU A 93 8.22 -4.58 -19.28
CA LEU A 93 8.73 -4.78 -20.63
C LEU A 93 9.77 -5.89 -20.60
N THR A 94 9.58 -6.96 -21.38
CA THR A 94 10.44 -8.16 -21.36
C THR A 94 11.07 -8.42 -22.72
N ASN A 95 12.33 -8.86 -22.73
CA ASN A 95 13.08 -9.14 -23.98
C ASN A 95 13.16 -7.94 -24.93
N PHE A 96 13.24 -6.72 -24.40
CA PHE A 96 13.33 -5.49 -25.18
C PHE A 96 14.11 -4.42 -24.39
N PRO A 97 14.98 -3.63 -25.02
CA PRO A 97 15.47 -3.74 -26.43
C PRO A 97 16.45 -4.90 -26.63
N ILE A 98 16.88 -5.56 -25.58
CA ILE A 98 17.84 -6.66 -25.58
C ILE A 98 17.16 -7.94 -25.08
N GLN A 99 17.51 -9.08 -25.66
CA GLN A 99 17.04 -10.38 -25.19
C GLN A 99 17.44 -10.62 -23.74
N ASN A 100 16.55 -11.27 -22.96
CA ASN A 100 16.73 -11.56 -21.53
C ASN A 100 16.81 -10.32 -20.62
N LEU A 101 16.50 -9.13 -21.12
CA LEU A 101 16.34 -7.91 -20.35
C LEU A 101 14.86 -7.68 -20.03
N SER A 102 14.57 -7.33 -18.79
CA SER A 102 13.23 -6.91 -18.35
C SER A 102 13.31 -5.58 -17.60
N LEU A 103 12.41 -4.66 -17.95
CA LEU A 103 12.22 -3.38 -17.28
C LEU A 103 10.86 -3.42 -16.56
N ILE A 104 10.84 -3.10 -15.28
CA ILE A 104 9.64 -3.10 -14.44
C ILE A 104 9.47 -1.70 -13.86
N GLY A 105 8.27 -1.15 -13.99
CA GLY A 105 7.89 0.09 -13.31
C GLY A 105 6.55 -0.10 -12.63
N GLU A 106 6.46 0.29 -11.35
CA GLU A 106 5.23 0.28 -10.58
C GLU A 106 5.04 1.61 -9.87
N PHE A 107 3.81 2.06 -9.82
CA PHE A 107 3.38 3.21 -9.04
C PHE A 107 2.22 2.78 -8.16
N THR A 108 2.38 2.92 -6.86
CA THR A 108 1.35 2.64 -5.86
C THR A 108 0.98 3.94 -5.16
N ARG A 109 -0.32 4.17 -4.96
CA ARG A 109 -0.82 5.29 -4.18
C ARG A 109 -2.03 4.87 -3.39
N THR A 110 -2.04 5.25 -2.12
CA THR A 110 -3.16 5.05 -1.21
C THR A 110 -3.60 6.40 -0.68
N ASN A 111 -4.87 6.73 -0.90
CA ASN A 111 -5.45 7.98 -0.41
C ASN A 111 -5.55 7.96 1.12
N ILE A 112 -5.86 9.10 1.69
CA ILE A 112 -6.06 9.26 3.13
C ILE A 112 -7.29 8.45 3.53
N ILE A 113 -7.20 7.71 4.65
CA ILE A 113 -8.31 6.94 5.26
C ILE A 113 -8.90 5.91 4.28
N THR A 114 -8.05 5.20 3.55
CA THR A 114 -8.50 4.17 2.61
C THR A 114 -8.77 2.84 3.32
N TYR A 115 -7.97 2.49 4.32
CA TYR A 115 -8.04 1.23 5.05
C TYR A 115 -8.62 1.37 6.45
N LYS A 116 -8.71 2.58 6.98
CA LYS A 116 -9.24 2.87 8.31
C LYS A 116 -10.75 3.13 8.28
N HIS A 117 -11.40 2.75 9.36
CA HIS A 117 -12.83 2.97 9.57
C HIS A 117 -13.05 3.72 10.89
N SER A 118 -14.13 4.50 11.01
CA SER A 118 -14.53 5.21 12.24
C SER A 118 -14.74 4.25 13.43
N ILE A 119 -15.15 3.03 13.15
CA ILE A 119 -15.18 1.93 14.12
C ILE A 119 -13.87 1.15 13.97
N PRO A 120 -12.94 1.17 14.95
CA PRO A 120 -11.62 0.55 14.81
C PRO A 120 -11.65 -0.94 14.43
N ALA A 121 -12.64 -1.69 14.93
CA ALA A 121 -12.83 -3.10 14.64
C ALA A 121 -13.18 -3.39 13.15
N LEU A 122 -13.63 -2.39 12.40
CA LEU A 122 -13.96 -2.47 10.97
C LEU A 122 -12.82 -1.99 10.06
N THR A 123 -11.69 -1.61 10.61
CA THR A 123 -10.48 -1.26 9.87
C THR A 123 -9.96 -2.47 9.09
N TRP A 124 -9.47 -2.25 7.85
CA TRP A 124 -8.94 -3.29 6.98
C TRP A 124 -7.57 -3.79 7.47
N ALA A 125 -7.59 -4.46 8.62
CA ALA A 125 -6.40 -4.97 9.29
C ALA A 125 -6.67 -6.34 9.94
N SER A 126 -5.61 -7.10 10.16
CA SER A 126 -5.62 -8.35 10.94
C SER A 126 -4.42 -8.35 11.87
N ASN A 127 -4.63 -8.57 13.18
CA ASN A 127 -3.58 -8.55 14.19
C ASN A 127 -2.67 -7.31 14.11
N ASN A 128 -3.25 -6.13 13.90
CA ASN A 128 -2.56 -4.83 13.69
C ASN A 128 -1.77 -4.70 12.37
N TYR A 129 -1.85 -5.69 11.47
CA TYR A 129 -1.27 -5.58 10.13
C TYR A 129 -2.32 -5.14 9.12
N ASN A 130 -2.01 -4.10 8.35
CA ASN A 130 -2.85 -3.67 7.24
C ASN A 130 -2.93 -4.80 6.18
N LEU A 131 -4.15 -5.15 5.76
CA LEU A 131 -4.39 -6.16 4.72
C LEU A 131 -4.27 -5.59 3.30
N GLY A 132 -4.10 -4.27 3.17
CA GLY A 132 -3.91 -3.57 1.90
C GLY A 132 -2.43 -3.31 1.57
N SER A 133 -2.12 -2.08 1.12
CA SER A 133 -0.72 -1.67 0.89
C SER A 133 0.08 -1.70 2.18
N TYR A 134 1.30 -2.23 2.13
CA TYR A 134 2.19 -2.29 3.30
C TYR A 134 2.55 -0.89 3.85
N LEU A 135 2.46 0.13 3.02
CA LEU A 135 2.68 1.53 3.42
C LEU A 135 1.48 2.14 4.16
N GLY A 136 0.31 1.45 4.19
CA GLY A 136 -0.89 2.00 4.81
C GLY A 136 -1.51 3.16 4.02
N ASP A 137 -2.31 3.95 4.74
CA ASP A 137 -3.01 5.12 4.21
C ASP A 137 -2.06 6.28 3.91
N ASN A 138 -2.54 7.27 3.14
CA ASN A 138 -1.80 8.49 2.82
C ASN A 138 -0.37 8.23 2.34
N SER A 139 -0.20 7.27 1.45
CA SER A 139 1.12 6.79 1.03
C SER A 139 1.29 6.76 -0.48
N GLN A 140 2.53 6.75 -0.92
CA GLN A 140 2.91 6.63 -2.32
C GLN A 140 4.22 5.89 -2.44
N GLU A 141 4.35 5.06 -3.48
CA GLU A 141 5.57 4.37 -3.83
C GLU A 141 5.80 4.39 -5.33
N ILE A 142 7.04 4.61 -5.73
CA ILE A 142 7.57 4.34 -7.06
C ILE A 142 8.57 3.20 -6.91
N TYR A 143 8.34 2.13 -7.66
CA TYR A 143 9.27 1.01 -7.78
C TYR A 143 9.71 0.88 -9.23
N LEU A 144 11.03 0.86 -9.45
CA LEU A 144 11.65 0.61 -10.75
C LEU A 144 12.62 -0.56 -10.62
N ALA A 145 12.65 -1.45 -11.60
CA ALA A 145 13.65 -2.49 -11.64
C ALA A 145 14.09 -2.81 -13.07
N LEU A 146 15.36 -3.15 -13.19
CA LEU A 146 15.98 -3.72 -14.38
C LEU A 146 16.49 -5.10 -14.01
N ALA A 147 15.96 -6.14 -14.66
CA ALA A 147 16.40 -7.52 -14.47
C ALA A 147 17.03 -8.03 -15.77
N TYR A 148 18.21 -8.59 -15.68
CA TYR A 148 18.97 -9.05 -16.84
C TYR A 148 19.60 -10.43 -16.60
N LYS A 149 19.42 -11.32 -17.55
CA LYS A 149 20.01 -12.67 -17.57
C LYS A 149 21.01 -12.80 -18.74
N PRO A 150 22.25 -12.29 -18.57
CA PRO A 150 23.24 -12.26 -19.67
C PRO A 150 23.64 -13.65 -20.17
N ILE A 151 23.74 -14.60 -19.26
CA ILE A 151 24.09 -15.99 -19.53
C ILE A 151 23.22 -16.93 -18.68
N ARG A 152 23.22 -18.22 -19.07
CA ARG A 152 22.50 -19.23 -18.30
C ARG A 152 23.01 -19.27 -16.85
N GLY A 153 22.08 -19.32 -15.91
CA GLY A 153 22.38 -19.41 -14.48
C GLY A 153 22.79 -18.09 -13.83
N PHE A 154 22.94 -16.99 -14.57
CA PHE A 154 23.27 -15.68 -13.99
C PHE A 154 22.09 -14.73 -14.08
N ASP A 155 21.57 -14.33 -12.91
CA ASP A 155 20.50 -13.36 -12.74
C ASP A 155 21.05 -12.09 -12.08
N LEU A 156 20.82 -10.95 -12.72
CA LEU A 156 21.19 -9.62 -12.21
C LEU A 156 19.93 -8.77 -12.10
N LYS A 157 19.72 -8.09 -10.97
CA LYS A 157 18.61 -7.17 -10.75
C LYS A 157 19.09 -5.89 -10.08
N LEU A 158 18.89 -4.77 -10.75
CA LEU A 158 19.00 -3.43 -10.18
C LEU A 158 17.60 -2.93 -9.86
N SER A 159 17.38 -2.39 -8.67
CA SER A 159 16.09 -1.86 -8.25
C SER A 159 16.21 -0.50 -7.58
N TYR A 160 15.13 0.28 -7.68
CA TYR A 160 14.96 1.56 -7.02
C TYR A 160 13.58 1.63 -6.40
N VAL A 161 13.52 2.08 -5.14
CA VAL A 161 12.29 2.35 -4.39
C VAL A 161 12.33 3.79 -3.92
N ASP A 162 11.24 4.54 -4.12
CA ASP A 162 10.96 5.83 -3.45
C ASP A 162 9.57 5.73 -2.83
N ALA A 163 9.53 5.46 -1.54
CA ALA A 163 8.31 5.31 -0.76
C ALA A 163 8.15 6.46 0.23
N LYS A 164 6.92 6.93 0.40
CA LYS A 164 6.58 8.02 1.31
C LYS A 164 5.26 7.73 2.01
N HIS A 165 5.21 8.09 3.29
CA HIS A 165 4.01 8.05 4.11
C HIS A 165 3.71 9.44 4.64
N GLY A 166 2.47 9.89 4.50
CA GLY A 166 2.03 11.19 4.97
C GLY A 166 1.47 11.16 6.39
N ASN A 167 1.15 12.35 6.90
CA ASN A 167 0.56 12.49 8.20
C ASN A 167 -0.89 12.02 8.21
N GLU A 168 -1.21 11.02 9.04
CA GLU A 168 -2.56 10.60 9.39
C GLU A 168 -2.83 10.66 10.90
N PHE A 169 -1.86 11.17 11.65
CA PHE A 169 -1.89 11.16 13.11
C PHE A 169 -3.06 11.96 13.69
N ASN A 170 -3.39 13.11 13.10
CA ASN A 170 -4.53 13.92 13.52
C ASN A 170 -5.87 13.17 13.39
N TYR A 171 -6.02 12.32 12.36
CA TYR A 171 -7.19 11.46 12.22
C TYR A 171 -7.26 10.46 13.36
N ILE A 172 -6.19 9.72 13.60
CA ILE A 172 -6.10 8.70 14.66
C ILE A 172 -6.44 9.31 16.01
N ARG A 173 -5.91 10.49 16.32
CA ARG A 173 -6.17 11.19 17.59
C ARG A 173 -7.64 11.58 17.75
N ARG A 174 -8.25 12.09 16.70
CA ARG A 174 -9.68 12.51 16.75
C ARG A 174 -10.59 11.30 16.93
N GLU A 175 -10.33 10.21 16.22
CA GLU A 175 -11.09 8.96 16.39
C GLU A 175 -10.91 8.41 17.81
N ALA A 176 -9.69 8.42 18.36
CA ALA A 176 -9.43 8.01 19.73
C ALA A 176 -10.18 8.86 20.77
N ASN A 177 -10.43 10.13 20.45
CA ASN A 177 -11.20 11.07 21.28
C ASN A 177 -12.71 11.07 20.96
N GLY A 178 -13.19 10.15 20.10
CA GLY A 178 -14.61 10.03 19.75
C GLY A 178 -15.14 11.11 18.80
N VAL A 179 -14.26 11.80 18.08
CA VAL A 179 -14.64 12.84 17.10
C VAL A 179 -14.54 12.29 15.69
N ASP A 180 -15.67 12.20 14.98
CA ASP A 180 -15.67 11.84 13.55
C ASP A 180 -14.94 12.91 12.73
N ALA A 181 -13.74 12.57 12.32
CA ALA A 181 -12.89 13.44 11.52
C ALA A 181 -12.88 13.06 10.03
N THR A 182 -13.58 12.01 9.62
CA THR A 182 -13.55 11.43 8.28
C THR A 182 -13.73 12.47 7.17
N LYS A 183 -14.73 13.34 7.28
CA LYS A 183 -15.02 14.36 6.25
C LYS A 183 -13.89 15.38 6.11
N ILE A 184 -13.28 15.77 7.21
CA ILE A 184 -12.18 16.74 7.25
C ILE A 184 -10.94 16.12 6.59
N PHE A 185 -10.63 14.87 6.90
CA PHE A 185 -9.44 14.19 6.40
C PHE A 185 -9.53 13.81 4.93
N LEU A 186 -10.71 13.42 4.44
CA LEU A 186 -10.91 13.18 3.01
C LEU A 186 -10.64 14.43 2.15
N ALA A 187 -10.68 15.63 2.75
CA ALA A 187 -10.37 16.89 2.07
C ALA A 187 -8.88 17.30 2.17
N GLN A 188 -8.08 16.63 2.99
CA GLN A 188 -6.65 16.94 3.13
C GLN A 188 -5.88 16.62 1.84
N PRO A 189 -4.81 17.39 1.54
CA PRO A 189 -3.95 17.09 0.41
C PRO A 189 -3.18 15.79 0.68
N GLN A 190 -3.13 14.93 -0.32
CA GLN A 190 -2.32 13.71 -0.30
C GLN A 190 -0.85 14.06 -0.09
N LEU A 191 -0.20 13.44 0.90
CA LEU A 191 1.18 13.71 1.28
C LEU A 191 1.47 15.20 1.59
N GLY A 192 0.48 15.95 2.09
CA GLY A 192 0.64 17.36 2.47
C GLY A 192 1.73 17.57 3.52
N GLU A 193 1.86 16.63 4.43
CA GLU A 193 2.98 16.50 5.37
C GLU A 193 3.51 15.07 5.29
N ILE A 194 4.82 14.92 5.11
CA ILE A 194 5.49 13.61 5.10
C ILE A 194 5.94 13.31 6.51
N SER A 195 5.57 12.14 7.04
CA SER A 195 6.01 11.63 8.34
C SER A 195 7.21 10.68 8.23
N TRP A 196 7.28 9.96 7.10
CA TRP A 196 8.30 8.95 6.85
C TRP A 196 8.61 8.84 5.35
N SER A 197 9.86 8.53 5.02
CA SER A 197 10.27 8.22 3.65
C SER A 197 11.35 7.14 3.62
N ASN A 198 11.36 6.38 2.53
CA ASN A 198 12.40 5.40 2.22
C ASN A 198 12.84 5.55 0.76
N LYS A 199 14.13 5.77 0.55
CA LYS A 199 14.76 5.70 -0.77
C LYS A 199 15.81 4.61 -0.74
N THR A 200 15.63 3.58 -1.56
CA THR A 200 16.53 2.44 -1.61
C THR A 200 16.96 2.14 -3.04
N ILE A 201 18.26 1.96 -3.24
CA ILE A 201 18.83 1.39 -4.46
C ILE A 201 19.38 0.01 -4.10
N GLY A 202 18.95 -1.02 -4.81
CA GLY A 202 19.35 -2.41 -4.58
C GLY A 202 19.99 -3.03 -5.80
N LEU A 203 21.07 -3.77 -5.61
CA LEU A 203 21.70 -4.63 -6.60
C LEU A 203 21.68 -6.06 -6.07
N ASN A 204 20.98 -6.94 -6.77
CA ASN A 204 20.97 -8.37 -6.49
C ASN A 204 21.64 -9.11 -7.65
N ALA A 205 22.60 -9.97 -7.35
CA ALA A 205 23.22 -10.87 -8.32
C ALA A 205 23.17 -12.29 -7.78
N GLN A 206 22.75 -13.23 -8.62
CA GLN A 206 22.69 -14.66 -8.31
C GLN A 206 23.31 -15.43 -9.45
N TYR A 207 24.17 -16.39 -9.12
CA TYR A 207 24.81 -17.26 -10.09
C TYR A 207 24.69 -18.74 -9.68
N GLU A 208 24.21 -19.55 -10.62
CA GLU A 208 24.16 -21.01 -10.46
C GLU A 208 25.57 -21.60 -10.72
N VAL A 209 26.28 -21.93 -9.63
CA VAL A 209 27.64 -22.46 -9.66
C VAL A 209 27.66 -23.92 -10.06
N PHE A 210 26.70 -24.70 -9.57
CA PHE A 210 26.41 -26.07 -9.90
C PHE A 210 24.91 -26.26 -10.06
N ASN A 211 24.45 -27.40 -10.57
CA ASN A 211 23.03 -27.72 -10.64
C ASN A 211 22.38 -27.52 -9.27
N ASN A 212 21.38 -26.65 -9.19
CA ASN A 212 20.65 -26.29 -7.98
C ASN A 212 21.51 -25.67 -6.84
N ALA A 213 22.72 -25.20 -7.13
CA ALA A 213 23.57 -24.52 -6.15
C ALA A 213 23.87 -23.09 -6.60
N TYR A 214 23.47 -22.11 -5.78
CA TYR A 214 23.48 -20.69 -6.12
C TYR A 214 24.36 -19.90 -5.16
N ALA A 215 25.23 -19.07 -5.71
CA ALA A 215 25.90 -18.00 -4.99
C ALA A 215 25.06 -16.72 -5.16
N ILE A 216 24.80 -16.01 -4.07
CA ILE A 216 23.93 -14.83 -4.03
C ILE A 216 24.69 -13.68 -3.38
N ILE A 217 24.63 -12.51 -3.99
CA ILE A 217 25.04 -11.24 -3.38
C ILE A 217 23.91 -10.24 -3.51
N ASN A 218 23.59 -9.57 -2.40
CA ASN A 218 22.64 -8.47 -2.36
C ASN A 218 23.32 -7.26 -1.74
N ILE A 219 23.29 -6.13 -2.42
CA ILE A 219 23.81 -4.84 -1.95
C ILE A 219 22.65 -3.85 -1.98
N GLU A 220 22.32 -3.29 -0.83
CA GLU A 220 21.26 -2.28 -0.70
C GLU A 220 21.83 -1.02 -0.06
N ASN A 221 21.63 0.11 -0.71
CA ASN A 221 21.87 1.43 -0.15
C ASN A 221 20.51 2.09 0.11
N SER A 222 20.21 2.31 1.38
CA SER A 222 18.94 2.84 1.86
C SER A 222 19.14 4.17 2.56
N ASP A 223 18.18 5.08 2.39
CA ASP A 223 18.06 6.34 3.14
C ASP A 223 16.62 6.42 3.68
N ILE A 224 16.44 6.05 4.95
CA ILE A 224 15.14 5.97 5.62
C ILE A 224 15.06 7.06 6.69
N ARG A 225 14.12 7.99 6.52
CA ARG A 225 14.00 9.21 7.33
C ARG A 225 12.61 9.38 7.91
N GLY A 226 12.57 9.84 9.15
CA GLY A 226 11.39 10.42 9.79
C GLY A 226 11.41 11.95 9.69
N TYR A 227 10.26 12.56 9.87
CA TYR A 227 10.08 14.00 9.78
C TYR A 227 9.23 14.50 10.94
N ASN A 228 9.61 15.66 11.50
CA ASN A 228 8.77 16.34 12.47
C ASN A 228 7.52 16.88 11.78
N LEU A 229 6.36 16.52 12.29
CA LEU A 229 5.10 17.07 11.79
C LEU A 229 4.84 18.43 12.44
N LYS A 230 4.26 19.34 11.67
CA LYS A 230 3.77 20.61 12.20
C LYS A 230 2.46 20.35 12.93
N SER A 231 2.42 20.68 14.21
CA SER A 231 1.18 20.58 14.96
C SER A 231 0.17 21.58 14.44
N THR A 232 -0.95 21.12 13.90
CA THR A 232 -2.14 21.95 13.77
C THR A 232 -2.93 21.75 15.06
N PRO A 233 -3.10 22.78 15.91
CA PRO A 233 -3.90 22.64 17.13
C PRO A 233 -5.30 22.15 16.80
N ILE A 234 -5.70 21.03 17.40
CA ILE A 234 -7.08 20.54 17.35
C ILE A 234 -7.76 21.11 18.59
N ALA A 235 -8.87 21.81 18.42
CA ALA A 235 -9.59 22.38 19.56
C ALA A 235 -9.92 21.27 20.57
N GLY A 236 -9.47 21.44 21.82
CA GLY A 236 -9.67 20.49 22.92
C GLY A 236 -8.60 19.40 23.05
N ASP A 237 -7.51 19.47 22.26
CA ASP A 237 -6.42 18.50 22.30
C ASP A 237 -5.12 19.17 22.77
N SER A 238 -4.37 18.50 23.65
CA SER A 238 -3.03 18.94 24.01
C SER A 238 -2.09 18.60 22.87
N SER A 239 -1.37 19.58 22.34
CA SER A 239 -0.42 19.41 21.24
C SER A 239 0.82 18.54 21.59
N GLU A 240 0.84 17.96 22.78
CA GLU A 240 2.01 17.28 23.34
C GLU A 240 2.24 15.85 22.80
N ASP A 241 1.27 15.27 22.08
CA ASP A 241 1.32 13.87 21.66
C ASP A 241 1.83 13.63 20.23
N LEU A 242 2.34 14.66 19.55
CA LEU A 242 2.98 14.46 18.25
C LEU A 242 4.33 13.78 18.42
N LEU A 243 4.55 12.72 17.66
CA LEU A 243 5.85 12.09 17.57
C LEU A 243 6.85 13.07 16.91
N ASP A 244 8.07 13.08 17.39
CA ASP A 244 9.18 13.70 16.66
C ASP A 244 9.63 12.83 15.48
N ALA A 245 10.61 13.28 14.72
CA ALA A 245 11.13 12.54 13.57
C ALA A 245 11.62 11.13 13.94
N GLN A 246 12.21 10.97 15.13
CA GLN A 246 12.66 9.66 15.61
C GLN A 246 11.49 8.76 15.98
N GLY A 247 10.44 9.30 16.59
CA GLY A 247 9.22 8.56 16.89
C GLY A 247 8.53 8.02 15.64
N TYR A 248 8.48 8.81 14.55
CA TYR A 248 7.96 8.32 13.26
C TYR A 248 8.85 7.26 12.63
N LEU A 249 10.18 7.39 12.74
CA LEU A 249 11.09 6.33 12.32
C LEU A 249 10.84 5.03 13.10
N ASP A 250 10.73 5.10 14.41
CA ASP A 250 10.51 3.94 15.27
C ASP A 250 9.17 3.26 14.99
N LEU A 251 8.15 4.03 14.57
CA LEU A 251 6.83 3.50 14.23
C LEU A 251 6.84 2.68 12.92
N PHE A 252 7.58 3.13 11.90
CA PHE A 252 7.53 2.54 10.56
C PHE A 252 8.76 1.71 10.17
N SER A 253 9.87 1.82 10.93
CA SER A 253 11.12 1.15 10.55
C SER A 253 11.84 0.56 11.76
N PRO A 254 12.27 -0.70 11.68
CA PRO A 254 13.18 -1.27 12.68
C PRO A 254 14.47 -0.45 12.80
N LYS A 255 14.99 -0.31 14.01
CA LYS A 255 16.17 0.55 14.30
C LYS A 255 17.38 0.27 13.42
N TYR A 256 17.62 -1.00 13.07
CA TYR A 256 18.75 -1.38 12.22
C TYR A 256 18.59 -0.99 10.74
N LEU A 257 17.42 -0.52 10.32
CA LEU A 257 17.15 -0.01 8.95
C LEU A 257 17.06 1.51 8.89
N GLN A 258 17.12 2.21 10.03
CA GLN A 258 16.93 3.67 10.08
C GLN A 258 18.15 4.43 9.61
N GLY A 259 17.93 5.59 8.96
CA GLY A 259 18.98 6.49 8.47
C GLY A 259 19.55 6.05 7.13
N GLN A 260 20.76 6.51 6.84
CA GLN A 260 21.48 6.16 5.61
C GLN A 260 22.51 5.06 5.89
N HIS A 261 22.38 3.93 5.21
CA HIS A 261 23.32 2.83 5.36
C HIS A 261 23.36 1.95 4.11
N THR A 262 24.44 1.19 4.01
CA THR A 262 24.62 0.17 2.99
C THR A 262 24.66 -1.21 3.63
N THR A 263 23.77 -2.08 3.22
CA THR A 263 23.72 -3.48 3.65
C THR A 263 24.28 -4.36 2.55
N VAL A 264 25.20 -5.25 2.89
CA VAL A 264 25.73 -6.27 1.97
C VAL A 264 25.41 -7.65 2.56
N THR A 265 24.68 -8.44 1.78
CA THR A 265 24.36 -9.83 2.14
C THR A 265 25.00 -10.76 1.13
N VAL A 266 25.74 -11.74 1.60
CA VAL A 266 26.31 -12.81 0.80
C VAL A 266 25.71 -14.13 1.26
N GLY A 267 25.22 -14.91 0.33
CA GLY A 267 24.55 -16.17 0.60
C GLY A 267 24.96 -17.29 -0.36
N PHE A 268 24.74 -18.51 0.09
CA PHE A 268 24.85 -19.71 -0.74
C PHE A 268 23.60 -20.58 -0.49
N SER A 269 22.96 -21.03 -1.56
CA SER A 269 21.76 -21.88 -1.49
C SER A 269 21.98 -23.16 -2.29
N ILE A 270 21.62 -24.30 -1.71
CA ILE A 270 21.64 -25.60 -2.36
C ILE A 270 20.24 -26.19 -2.30
N GLY A 271 19.69 -26.53 -3.48
CA GLY A 271 18.44 -27.28 -3.59
C GLY A 271 18.75 -28.80 -3.67
N PHE A 272 17.94 -29.60 -2.98
CA PHE A 272 18.00 -31.05 -3.02
C PHE A 272 16.84 -31.61 -3.81
#